data_8ed8c19e0c60a6fbdef1dcc04d5d07fd
#
_entry.id   8ed8c19e0c60a6fbdef1dcc04d5d07fd
#
_cell.length_a   1.000
_cell.length_b   1.000
_cell.length_c   1.000
_cell.angle_alpha   90.00
_cell.angle_beta   90.00
_cell.angle_gamma   90.00
#
_symmetry.space_group_name_H-M   'P 1'
#
loop_
_entity.id
_entity.type
_entity.pdbx_description
1 polymer ?
#
loop_
_entity_poly.entity_id
_entity_poly.type
_entity_poly.pdbx_seq_one_letter_code
_entity_poly.pdbx_strand_id
1 'polypeptide(L)'
;MKKARGLIAVTVAILMLSACAGQPDFHYVRDRAGTTYFKVPSSFTQLNADPIESYLSGDHPNSAAALVRAQRVWSTAFDQSAEPSVDHLLGSTDPFVYATVHQLTEEQRDAISLNRLRDFVLPVTDQVRELYTQQAAATGQPPMFRNFELLNDEVLTLDDGARGVRVRFNYQIGNDVQTFDHTAILDEKGATVSVMLIGCQSVCFRKRAAEFDKIESTFKLLRLPG
;
A
#
# COMPACT_ATOMS: atom_id res chain seq x y z
N MET A 1 -36.40 -75.99 -1.00
CA MET A 1 -36.94 -74.65 -0.85
C MET A 1 -35.92 -73.85 -0.01
N LYS A 2 -34.98 -73.10 -0.60
CA LYS A 2 -34.09 -72.18 0.08
C LYS A 2 -34.02 -70.92 -0.75
N LYS A 3 -34.56 -69.83 -0.21
CA LYS A 3 -34.52 -68.50 -0.81
C LYS A 3 -33.12 -67.88 -0.60
N ALA A 4 -32.41 -67.63 -1.70
CA ALA A 4 -31.18 -66.84 -1.68
C ALA A 4 -31.59 -65.38 -1.51
N ARG A 5 -31.11 -64.76 -0.43
CA ARG A 5 -31.15 -63.28 -0.21
C ARG A 5 -29.93 -62.69 -0.87
N GLY A 6 -30.15 -62.01 -1.98
CA GLY A 6 -29.12 -61.19 -2.59
C GLY A 6 -28.90 -59.93 -1.75
N LEU A 7 -27.70 -59.82 -1.18
CA LEU A 7 -27.23 -58.62 -0.52
C LEU A 7 -26.74 -57.65 -1.60
N ILE A 8 -27.52 -56.63 -1.91
CA ILE A 8 -27.09 -55.54 -2.78
C ILE A 8 -26.19 -54.63 -1.90
N ALA A 9 -24.89 -54.79 -2.06
CA ALA A 9 -23.94 -53.85 -1.50
C ALA A 9 -24.00 -52.58 -2.35
N VAL A 10 -24.73 -51.58 -1.87
CA VAL A 10 -24.65 -50.22 -2.39
C VAL A 10 -23.35 -49.62 -1.94
N THR A 11 -22.35 -49.75 -2.78
CA THR A 11 -21.09 -49.04 -2.61
C THR A 11 -21.34 -47.57 -2.93
N VAL A 12 -21.59 -46.77 -1.89
CA VAL A 12 -21.59 -45.32 -2.02
C VAL A 12 -20.14 -44.90 -2.26
N ALA A 13 -19.79 -44.73 -3.53
CA ALA A 13 -18.58 -44.05 -3.93
C ALA A 13 -18.77 -42.57 -3.57
N ILE A 14 -18.31 -42.19 -2.37
CA ILE A 14 -18.12 -40.80 -2.00
C ILE A 14 -16.96 -40.33 -2.88
N LEU A 15 -17.28 -39.76 -4.02
CA LEU A 15 -16.37 -38.93 -4.78
C LEU A 15 -15.96 -37.79 -3.85
N MET A 16 -14.82 -37.96 -3.23
CA MET A 16 -14.03 -36.84 -2.66
C MET A 16 -13.76 -35.92 -3.84
N LEU A 17 -14.65 -34.98 -4.11
CA LEU A 17 -14.36 -33.76 -4.82
C LEU A 17 -13.40 -32.99 -3.87
N SER A 18 -12.12 -33.38 -3.89
CA SER A 18 -11.05 -32.49 -3.47
C SER A 18 -11.11 -31.33 -4.45
N ALA A 19 -11.97 -30.35 -4.15
CA ALA A 19 -11.84 -29.04 -4.72
C ALA A 19 -10.41 -28.61 -4.35
N CYS A 20 -9.50 -28.71 -5.30
CA CYS A 20 -8.30 -27.90 -5.29
C CYS A 20 -8.81 -26.47 -5.33
N ALA A 21 -9.14 -25.92 -4.18
CA ALA A 21 -9.20 -24.49 -3.99
C ALA A 21 -7.75 -24.03 -4.19
N GLY A 22 -7.38 -23.79 -5.45
CA GLY A 22 -6.13 -23.14 -5.79
C GLY A 22 -6.04 -21.88 -4.92
N GLN A 23 -4.89 -21.61 -4.35
CA GLN A 23 -4.70 -20.34 -3.66
C GLN A 23 -5.15 -19.22 -4.62
N PRO A 24 -5.91 -18.24 -4.14
CA PRO A 24 -6.34 -17.14 -5.00
C PRO A 24 -5.11 -16.46 -5.58
N ASP A 25 -5.14 -16.10 -6.87
CA ASP A 25 -4.02 -15.46 -7.56
C ASP A 25 -3.66 -14.09 -6.95
N PHE A 26 -4.57 -13.52 -6.15
CA PHE A 26 -4.46 -12.18 -5.58
C PHE A 26 -4.99 -12.10 -4.16
N HIS A 27 -4.39 -11.21 -3.36
CA HIS A 27 -5.01 -10.61 -2.20
C HIS A 27 -5.98 -9.52 -2.68
N TYR A 28 -7.26 -9.63 -2.32
CA TYR A 28 -8.29 -8.65 -2.62
C TYR A 28 -8.45 -7.75 -1.39
N VAL A 29 -7.96 -6.52 -1.49
CA VAL A 29 -7.82 -5.63 -0.34
C VAL A 29 -8.89 -4.56 -0.35
N ARG A 30 -9.48 -4.32 0.81
CA ARG A 30 -10.36 -3.18 1.07
C ARG A 30 -9.98 -2.55 2.40
N ASP A 31 -10.09 -1.22 2.47
CA ASP A 31 -9.97 -0.51 3.74
C ASP A 31 -11.14 -0.84 4.68
N ARG A 32 -11.05 -0.39 5.94
CA ARG A 32 -12.07 -0.67 6.96
C ARG A 32 -13.47 -0.16 6.59
N ALA A 33 -13.54 0.98 5.91
CA ALA A 33 -14.81 1.56 5.44
C ALA A 33 -15.29 0.96 4.13
N GLY A 34 -14.48 0.16 3.44
CA GLY A 34 -14.79 -0.44 2.15
C GLY A 34 -14.78 0.55 0.98
N THR A 35 -14.20 1.72 1.18
CA THR A 35 -14.17 2.81 0.19
C THR A 35 -12.98 2.75 -0.74
N THR A 36 -11.90 2.08 -0.34
CA THR A 36 -10.68 1.90 -1.13
C THR A 36 -10.49 0.43 -1.46
N TYR A 37 -10.14 0.13 -2.69
CA TYR A 37 -9.94 -1.23 -3.18
C TYR A 37 -8.72 -1.34 -4.06
N PHE A 38 -7.99 -2.44 -3.92
CA PHE A 38 -6.91 -2.85 -4.82
C PHE A 38 -6.62 -4.34 -4.73
N LYS A 39 -5.76 -4.83 -5.64
CA LYS A 39 -5.29 -6.21 -5.66
C LYS A 39 -3.77 -6.25 -5.62
N VAL A 40 -3.25 -7.18 -4.83
CA VAL A 40 -1.82 -7.51 -4.80
C VAL A 40 -1.66 -9.00 -5.11
N PRO A 41 -0.71 -9.43 -5.96
CA PRO A 41 -0.47 -10.84 -6.24
C PRO A 41 -0.26 -11.65 -4.96
N SER A 42 -0.76 -12.88 -4.93
CA SER A 42 -0.64 -13.77 -3.76
C SER A 42 0.81 -14.19 -3.44
N SER A 43 1.76 -13.89 -4.34
CA SER A 43 3.19 -14.06 -4.08
C SER A 43 3.77 -13.07 -3.06
N PHE A 44 3.00 -12.04 -2.70
CA PHE A 44 3.36 -11.13 -1.61
C PHE A 44 2.81 -11.64 -0.29
N THR A 45 3.56 -11.47 0.78
CA THR A 45 3.12 -11.73 2.15
C THR A 45 2.52 -10.47 2.75
N GLN A 46 1.30 -10.56 3.25
CA GLN A 46 0.67 -9.44 3.96
C GLN A 46 1.28 -9.24 5.35
N LEU A 47 1.56 -8.01 5.71
CA LEU A 47 2.16 -7.61 6.98
C LEU A 47 1.24 -6.65 7.75
N ASN A 48 1.39 -6.63 9.08
CA ASN A 48 0.83 -5.57 9.91
C ASN A 48 1.60 -4.26 9.65
N ALA A 49 0.90 -3.21 9.26
CA ALA A 49 1.48 -1.91 8.94
C ALA A 49 1.56 -0.93 10.13
N ASP A 50 1.11 -1.30 11.33
CA ASP A 50 1.17 -0.43 12.52
C ASP A 50 2.59 0.09 12.84
N PRO A 51 3.68 -0.70 12.68
CA PRO A 51 5.03 -0.18 12.86
C PRO A 51 5.40 0.90 11.84
N ILE A 52 4.94 0.77 10.58
CA ILE A 52 5.13 1.77 9.54
C ILE A 52 4.42 3.07 9.93
N GLU A 53 3.16 2.98 10.35
CA GLU A 53 2.39 4.15 10.80
C GLU A 53 3.07 4.87 11.97
N SER A 54 3.59 4.12 12.93
CA SER A 54 4.31 4.67 14.07
C SER A 54 5.61 5.37 13.65
N TYR A 55 6.34 4.78 12.71
CA TYR A 55 7.56 5.38 12.15
C TYR A 55 7.25 6.69 11.40
N LEU A 56 6.25 6.66 10.50
CA LEU A 56 5.89 7.83 9.68
C LEU A 56 5.33 8.99 10.51
N SER A 57 4.61 8.69 11.58
CA SER A 57 4.03 9.71 12.48
C SER A 57 5.00 10.19 13.56
N GLY A 58 6.08 9.44 13.81
CA GLY A 58 6.98 9.68 14.95
C GLY A 58 6.35 9.38 16.33
N ASP A 59 5.20 8.74 16.37
CA ASP A 59 4.51 8.41 17.62
C ASP A 59 5.02 7.09 18.21
N HIS A 60 5.10 7.05 19.53
CA HIS A 60 5.29 5.77 20.22
C HIS A 60 4.04 4.89 20.02
N PRO A 61 4.14 3.59 19.67
CA PRO A 61 3.00 2.73 19.31
C PRO A 61 1.88 2.67 20.35
N ASN A 62 2.21 2.86 21.64
CA ASN A 62 1.25 2.81 22.75
C ASN A 62 0.87 4.20 23.29
N SER A 63 1.17 5.27 22.54
CA SER A 63 0.81 6.62 22.96
C SER A 63 -0.67 6.92 22.73
N ALA A 64 -1.21 7.90 23.47
CA ALA A 64 -2.57 8.39 23.21
C ALA A 64 -2.75 8.91 21.77
N ALA A 65 -1.70 9.53 21.19
CA ALA A 65 -1.69 9.97 19.81
C ALA A 65 -1.83 8.78 18.83
N ALA A 66 -1.12 7.69 19.07
CA ALA A 66 -1.23 6.47 18.25
C ALA A 66 -2.65 5.86 18.32
N LEU A 67 -3.28 5.85 19.49
CA LEU A 67 -4.65 5.36 19.66
C LEU A 67 -5.67 6.22 18.91
N VAL A 68 -5.52 7.56 18.96
CA VAL A 68 -6.37 8.48 18.18
C VAL A 68 -6.16 8.31 16.68
N ARG A 69 -4.90 8.17 16.24
CA ARG A 69 -4.58 7.90 14.84
C ARG A 69 -5.21 6.59 14.35
N ALA A 70 -5.14 5.52 15.12
CA ALA A 70 -5.71 4.21 14.77
C ALA A 70 -7.23 4.24 14.54
N GLN A 71 -7.95 5.24 15.04
CA GLN A 71 -9.37 5.43 14.75
C GLN A 71 -9.61 6.03 13.36
N ARG A 72 -8.66 6.80 12.83
CA ARG A 72 -8.78 7.57 11.58
C ARG A 72 -7.94 7.03 10.43
N VAL A 73 -6.96 6.20 10.74
CA VAL A 73 -6.03 5.64 9.76
C VAL A 73 -6.24 4.13 9.69
N TRP A 74 -6.34 3.64 8.49
CA TRP A 74 -6.23 2.23 8.16
C TRP A 74 -5.03 2.04 7.26
N SER A 75 -4.25 1.00 7.48
CA SER A 75 -3.11 0.68 6.65
C SER A 75 -2.88 -0.82 6.52
N THR A 76 -2.17 -1.19 5.49
CA THR A 76 -1.69 -2.56 5.23
C THR A 76 -0.41 -2.51 4.42
N ALA A 77 0.40 -3.56 4.56
CA ALA A 77 1.63 -3.69 3.80
C ALA A 77 1.74 -5.09 3.20
N PHE A 78 2.49 -5.21 2.12
CA PHE A 78 2.76 -6.47 1.43
C PHE A 78 4.22 -6.48 1.00
N ASP A 79 4.90 -7.57 1.29
CA ASP A 79 6.31 -7.74 0.96
C ASP A 79 6.52 -9.05 0.20
N GLN A 80 7.33 -9.03 -0.84
CA GLN A 80 7.61 -10.20 -1.65
C GLN A 80 8.96 -10.85 -1.32
N SER A 81 9.67 -10.31 -0.35
CA SER A 81 10.93 -10.91 0.13
C SER A 81 10.69 -12.31 0.71
N ALA A 82 11.73 -13.14 0.66
CA ALA A 82 11.74 -14.44 1.33
C ALA A 82 11.66 -14.32 2.84
N GLU A 83 12.14 -13.19 3.39
CA GLU A 83 12.03 -12.83 4.81
C GLU A 83 11.24 -11.52 4.94
N PRO A 84 9.90 -11.57 4.91
CA PRO A 84 9.08 -10.37 4.85
C PRO A 84 9.26 -9.47 6.09
N SER A 85 9.49 -8.17 5.87
CA SER A 85 9.69 -7.18 6.93
C SER A 85 9.10 -5.82 6.54
N VAL A 86 8.57 -5.09 7.53
CA VAL A 86 8.10 -3.71 7.35
C VAL A 86 9.25 -2.73 7.06
N ASP A 87 10.48 -3.08 7.44
CA ASP A 87 11.66 -2.27 7.18
C ASP A 87 11.98 -2.16 5.68
N HIS A 88 11.46 -3.10 4.88
CA HIS A 88 11.61 -3.11 3.43
C HIS A 88 10.86 -1.97 2.72
N LEU A 89 9.94 -1.27 3.40
CA LEU A 89 9.30 -0.06 2.86
C LEU A 89 10.33 0.97 2.38
N LEU A 90 11.41 1.14 3.14
CA LEU A 90 12.43 2.16 2.86
C LEU A 90 13.61 1.67 2.03
N GLY A 91 13.71 0.39 1.76
CA GLY A 91 14.77 -0.15 0.92
C GLY A 91 14.77 -1.67 0.88
N SER A 92 14.40 -2.20 -0.27
CA SER A 92 14.44 -3.64 -0.53
C SER A 92 14.89 -3.94 -1.94
N THR A 93 15.54 -5.09 -2.12
CA THR A 93 15.79 -5.67 -3.46
C THR A 93 14.50 -6.19 -4.08
N ASP A 94 13.55 -6.60 -3.24
CA ASP A 94 12.26 -7.17 -3.62
C ASP A 94 11.14 -6.13 -3.49
N PRO A 95 10.04 -6.30 -4.22
CA PRO A 95 8.92 -5.38 -4.18
C PRO A 95 8.21 -5.32 -2.84
N PHE A 96 7.89 -4.10 -2.44
CA PHE A 96 7.09 -3.77 -1.29
C PHE A 96 5.90 -2.92 -1.71
N VAL A 97 4.71 -3.22 -1.17
CA VAL A 97 3.49 -2.42 -1.37
C VAL A 97 2.99 -1.97 0.00
N TYR A 98 2.80 -0.68 0.15
CA TYR A 98 2.16 -0.09 1.32
C TYR A 98 0.93 0.68 0.88
N ALA A 99 -0.16 0.52 1.61
CA ALA A 99 -1.38 1.29 1.36
C ALA A 99 -1.97 1.79 2.67
N THR A 100 -2.46 3.02 2.65
CA THR A 100 -3.07 3.65 3.82
C THR A 100 -4.26 4.52 3.41
N VAL A 101 -5.23 4.64 4.31
CA VAL A 101 -6.42 5.48 4.15
C VAL A 101 -6.56 6.34 5.40
N HIS A 102 -6.55 7.65 5.21
CA HIS A 102 -6.64 8.65 6.27
C HIS A 102 -7.94 9.42 6.21
N GLN A 103 -8.73 9.38 7.28
CA GLN A 103 -9.81 10.31 7.49
C GLN A 103 -9.24 11.63 8.00
N LEU A 104 -9.38 12.68 7.20
CA LEU A 104 -8.83 14.00 7.50
C LEU A 104 -9.64 14.72 8.59
N THR A 105 -8.95 15.43 9.48
CA THR A 105 -9.57 16.42 10.35
C THR A 105 -10.01 17.64 9.54
N GLU A 106 -10.85 18.51 10.09
CA GLU A 106 -11.26 19.75 9.43
C GLU A 106 -10.04 20.60 9.05
N GLU A 107 -9.11 20.80 9.97
CA GLU A 107 -7.86 21.52 9.72
C GLU A 107 -7.03 20.89 8.58
N GLN A 108 -6.93 19.55 8.53
CA GLN A 108 -6.23 18.84 7.47
C GLN A 108 -6.94 19.00 6.11
N ARG A 109 -8.27 19.02 6.10
CA ARG A 109 -9.07 19.22 4.88
C ARG A 109 -8.84 20.62 4.28
N ASP A 110 -8.73 21.64 5.12
CA ASP A 110 -8.45 23.01 4.69
C ASP A 110 -7.02 23.16 4.15
N ALA A 111 -6.08 22.36 4.68
CA ALA A 111 -4.68 22.42 4.30
C ALA A 111 -4.30 21.48 3.14
N ILE A 112 -5.19 20.56 2.71
CA ILE A 112 -4.85 19.55 1.71
C ILE A 112 -4.69 20.16 0.31
N SER A 113 -3.61 19.83 -0.36
CA SER A 113 -3.30 20.26 -1.72
C SER A 113 -2.68 19.14 -2.53
N LEU A 114 -2.54 19.29 -3.85
CA LEU A 114 -1.84 18.30 -4.67
C LEU A 114 -0.38 18.12 -4.24
N ASN A 115 0.28 19.16 -3.74
CA ASN A 115 1.64 19.04 -3.18
C ASN A 115 1.64 18.23 -1.89
N ARG A 116 0.66 18.45 -1.01
CA ARG A 116 0.49 17.63 0.20
C ARG A 116 0.22 16.15 -0.14
N LEU A 117 -0.49 15.86 -1.23
CA LEU A 117 -0.67 14.50 -1.70
C LEU A 117 0.63 13.89 -2.22
N ARG A 118 1.49 14.67 -2.92
CA ARG A 118 2.83 14.20 -3.35
C ARG A 118 3.72 13.82 -2.19
N ASP A 119 3.67 14.60 -1.11
CA ASP A 119 4.51 14.46 0.08
C ASP A 119 3.89 13.56 1.16
N PHE A 120 2.82 12.81 0.85
CA PHE A 120 2.03 12.14 1.88
C PHE A 120 2.80 11.07 2.66
N VAL A 121 3.67 10.33 1.99
CA VAL A 121 4.48 9.26 2.63
C VAL A 121 5.97 9.63 2.64
N LEU A 122 6.49 10.09 1.51
CA LEU A 122 7.92 10.43 1.34
C LEU A 122 8.04 11.87 0.86
N PRO A 123 9.14 12.58 1.18
CA PRO A 123 9.35 13.95 0.71
C PRO A 123 9.57 13.96 -0.81
N VAL A 124 8.66 14.55 -1.57
CA VAL A 124 8.70 14.60 -3.05
C VAL A 124 8.89 16.02 -3.56
N THR A 125 8.17 17.01 -2.99
CA THR A 125 8.29 18.40 -3.43
C THR A 125 9.61 19.03 -2.95
N ASP A 126 10.11 20.00 -3.70
CA ASP A 126 11.36 20.72 -3.35
C ASP A 126 11.33 21.28 -1.92
N GLN A 127 10.19 21.90 -1.57
CA GLN A 127 10.00 22.50 -0.26
C GLN A 127 10.13 21.47 0.87
N VAL A 128 9.51 20.30 0.74
CA VAL A 128 9.55 19.28 1.80
C VAL A 128 10.90 18.58 1.84
N ARG A 129 11.55 18.36 0.69
CA ARG A 129 12.92 17.83 0.65
C ARG A 129 13.94 18.77 1.30
N GLU A 130 13.79 20.07 1.08
CA GLU A 130 14.66 21.06 1.71
C GLU A 130 14.47 21.06 3.23
N LEU A 131 13.22 21.08 3.72
CA LEU A 131 12.91 20.98 5.16
C LEU A 131 13.47 19.70 5.77
N TYR A 132 13.30 18.56 5.10
CA TYR A 132 13.84 17.28 5.54
C TYR A 132 15.38 17.32 5.67
N THR A 133 16.05 17.91 4.68
CA THR A 133 17.53 18.05 4.69
C THR A 133 17.99 18.96 5.83
N GLN A 134 17.29 20.07 6.07
CA GLN A 134 17.57 20.99 7.18
C GLN A 134 17.39 20.31 8.54
N GLN A 135 16.33 19.52 8.70
CA GLN A 135 16.07 18.75 9.93
C GLN A 135 17.17 17.71 10.18
N ALA A 136 17.57 16.96 9.15
CA ALA A 136 18.66 16.00 9.25
C ALA A 136 19.97 16.70 9.68
N ALA A 137 20.31 17.83 9.06
CA ALA A 137 21.49 18.61 9.42
C ALA A 137 21.44 19.11 10.88
N ALA A 138 20.27 19.53 11.37
CA ALA A 138 20.07 19.98 12.74
C ALA A 138 20.30 18.85 13.78
N THR A 139 20.09 17.60 13.43
CA THR A 139 20.36 16.44 14.28
C THR A 139 21.79 15.90 14.15
N GLY A 140 22.61 16.48 13.26
CA GLY A 140 23.96 16.00 12.96
C GLY A 140 24.00 14.65 12.22
N GLN A 141 22.87 14.18 11.71
CA GLN A 141 22.76 12.93 10.94
C GLN A 141 22.66 13.22 9.44
N PRO A 142 23.31 12.43 8.58
CA PRO A 142 23.08 12.55 7.15
C PRO A 142 21.62 12.19 6.82
N PRO A 143 20.99 12.88 5.84
CA PRO A 143 19.64 12.52 5.41
C PRO A 143 19.63 11.10 4.84
N MET A 144 18.60 10.32 5.21
CA MET A 144 18.42 8.96 4.69
C MET A 144 18.09 9.01 3.20
N PHE A 145 17.19 9.91 2.79
CA PHE A 145 16.77 10.11 1.41
C PHE A 145 17.66 11.12 0.72
N ARG A 146 18.44 10.66 -0.25
CA ARG A 146 19.42 11.48 -0.99
C ARG A 146 19.20 11.36 -2.49
N ASN A 147 19.74 12.28 -3.26
CA ASN A 147 19.79 12.22 -4.72
C ASN A 147 18.41 11.90 -5.34
N PHE A 148 17.41 12.71 -4.97
CA PHE A 148 16.07 12.63 -5.55
C PHE A 148 16.12 12.81 -7.07
N GLU A 149 15.38 11.97 -7.78
CA GLU A 149 15.18 12.07 -9.22
C GLU A 149 13.68 11.83 -9.53
N LEU A 150 13.04 12.83 -10.10
CA LEU A 150 11.66 12.71 -10.56
C LEU A 150 11.62 11.97 -11.89
N LEU A 151 10.87 10.87 -11.97
CA LEU A 151 10.71 10.08 -13.19
C LEU A 151 9.39 10.39 -13.89
N ASN A 152 8.30 10.57 -13.14
CA ASN A 152 6.98 10.94 -13.64
C ASN A 152 6.18 11.68 -12.56
N ASP A 153 5.37 12.65 -12.97
CA ASP A 153 4.41 13.36 -12.11
C ASP A 153 3.13 13.62 -12.88
N GLU A 154 2.05 13.00 -12.45
CA GLU A 154 0.75 13.06 -13.10
C GLU A 154 -0.30 13.53 -12.09
N VAL A 155 -1.14 14.48 -12.52
CA VAL A 155 -2.33 14.88 -11.77
C VAL A 155 -3.51 14.04 -12.24
N LEU A 156 -4.14 13.35 -11.29
CA LEU A 156 -5.29 12.50 -11.53
C LEU A 156 -6.58 13.27 -11.31
N THR A 157 -7.46 13.25 -12.32
CA THR A 157 -8.84 13.74 -12.21
C THR A 157 -9.77 12.57 -12.49
N LEU A 158 -10.56 12.18 -11.50
CA LEU A 158 -11.47 11.05 -11.61
C LEU A 158 -12.88 11.54 -11.93
N ASP A 159 -13.67 10.71 -12.63
CA ASP A 159 -15.02 11.06 -13.13
C ASP A 159 -16.02 11.44 -12.03
N ASP A 160 -15.75 11.05 -10.80
CA ASP A 160 -16.60 11.30 -9.63
C ASP A 160 -16.24 12.59 -8.85
N GLY A 161 -15.28 13.38 -9.36
CA GLY A 161 -14.81 14.59 -8.69
C GLY A 161 -13.69 14.36 -7.67
N ALA A 162 -13.29 13.12 -7.42
CA ALA A 162 -12.07 12.82 -6.69
C ALA A 162 -10.85 13.28 -7.51
N ARG A 163 -9.79 13.66 -6.83
CA ARG A 163 -8.57 14.16 -7.45
C ARG A 163 -7.34 13.59 -6.76
N GLY A 164 -6.26 13.48 -7.46
CA GLY A 164 -5.06 12.90 -6.89
C GLY A 164 -3.79 13.20 -7.66
N VAL A 165 -2.75 12.49 -7.31
CA VAL A 165 -1.47 12.51 -7.97
C VAL A 165 -0.94 11.09 -8.10
N ARG A 166 -0.19 10.83 -9.17
CA ARG A 166 0.71 9.68 -9.26
C ARG A 166 2.10 10.19 -9.56
N VAL A 167 3.04 9.88 -8.68
CA VAL A 167 4.42 10.33 -8.81
C VAL A 167 5.35 9.14 -8.73
N ARG A 168 6.20 8.99 -9.74
CA ARG A 168 7.28 8.00 -9.74
C ARG A 168 8.61 8.70 -9.61
N PHE A 169 9.43 8.24 -8.67
CA PHE A 169 10.70 8.89 -8.35
C PHE A 169 11.72 7.92 -7.79
N ASN A 170 12.98 8.32 -7.87
CA ASN A 170 14.10 7.63 -7.26
C ASN A 170 14.58 8.37 -6.01
N TYR A 171 15.06 7.58 -5.04
CA TYR A 171 15.89 8.04 -3.94
C TYR A 171 17.10 7.13 -3.78
N GLN A 172 18.24 7.70 -3.46
CA GLN A 172 19.34 6.93 -2.93
C GLN A 172 19.12 6.74 -1.42
N ILE A 173 19.06 5.47 -0.99
CA ILE A 173 18.93 5.05 0.41
C ILE A 173 20.10 4.12 0.70
N GLY A 174 20.97 4.51 1.62
CA GLY A 174 22.25 3.84 1.78
C GLY A 174 23.11 3.94 0.52
N ASN A 175 23.47 2.78 -0.06
CA ASN A 175 24.24 2.67 -1.30
C ASN A 175 23.38 2.36 -2.52
N ASP A 176 22.10 2.11 -2.34
CA ASP A 176 21.19 1.64 -3.38
C ASP A 176 20.24 2.76 -3.84
N VAL A 177 19.87 2.70 -5.12
CA VAL A 177 18.83 3.54 -5.67
C VAL A 177 17.51 2.78 -5.61
N GLN A 178 16.56 3.32 -4.86
CA GLN A 178 15.20 2.81 -4.74
C GLN A 178 14.27 3.61 -5.65
N THR A 179 13.39 2.92 -6.36
CA THR A 179 12.32 3.54 -7.15
C THR A 179 11.01 3.36 -6.42
N PHE A 180 10.26 4.44 -6.31
CA PHE A 180 8.94 4.48 -5.71
C PHE A 180 7.90 4.94 -6.73
N ASP A 181 6.73 4.30 -6.72
CA ASP A 181 5.53 4.73 -7.43
C ASP A 181 4.47 5.04 -6.37
N HIS A 182 4.14 6.29 -6.23
CA HIS A 182 3.27 6.82 -5.20
C HIS A 182 1.99 7.35 -5.84
N THR A 183 0.85 6.77 -5.49
CA THR A 183 -0.48 7.26 -5.88
C THR A 183 -1.22 7.72 -4.63
N ALA A 184 -1.71 8.96 -4.62
CA ALA A 184 -2.54 9.50 -3.55
C ALA A 184 -3.80 10.14 -4.13
N ILE A 185 -4.97 9.74 -3.61
CA ILE A 185 -6.28 10.18 -4.08
C ILE A 185 -7.06 10.78 -2.92
N LEU A 186 -7.52 12.01 -3.10
CA LEU A 186 -8.47 12.69 -2.22
C LEU A 186 -9.88 12.45 -2.76
N ASP A 187 -10.79 11.99 -1.91
CA ASP A 187 -12.18 11.74 -2.27
C ASP A 187 -12.91 13.03 -2.71
N GLU A 188 -14.09 12.90 -3.33
CA GLU A 188 -14.91 14.02 -3.81
C GLU A 188 -15.28 15.01 -2.72
N LYS A 189 -15.41 14.55 -1.46
CA LYS A 189 -15.78 15.35 -0.30
C LYS A 189 -14.59 16.04 0.35
N GLY A 190 -13.36 15.75 -0.11
CA GLY A 190 -12.15 16.27 0.52
C GLY A 190 -11.93 15.76 1.94
N ALA A 191 -12.51 14.62 2.30
CA ALA A 191 -12.54 14.10 3.67
C ALA A 191 -11.59 12.90 3.89
N THR A 192 -11.25 12.19 2.83
CA THR A 192 -10.45 10.97 2.92
C THR A 192 -9.34 10.98 1.88
N VAL A 193 -8.12 10.70 2.31
CA VAL A 193 -6.98 10.45 1.42
C VAL A 193 -6.67 8.96 1.41
N SER A 194 -6.66 8.37 0.23
CA SER A 194 -6.23 6.99 -0.01
C SER A 194 -4.89 7.00 -0.72
N VAL A 195 -3.92 6.27 -0.20
CA VAL A 195 -2.54 6.26 -0.70
C VAL A 195 -2.08 4.83 -0.96
N MET A 196 -1.35 4.65 -2.05
CA MET A 196 -0.57 3.45 -2.34
C MET A 196 0.87 3.86 -2.66
N LEU A 197 1.82 3.14 -2.10
CA LEU A 197 3.24 3.26 -2.40
C LEU A 197 3.76 1.88 -2.78
N ILE A 198 4.34 1.77 -3.98
CA ILE A 198 5.03 0.57 -4.46
C ILE A 198 6.51 0.92 -4.59
N GLY A 199 7.39 0.10 -4.04
CA GLY A 199 8.82 0.35 -4.09
C GLY A 199 9.66 -0.91 -4.18
N CYS A 200 10.81 -0.80 -4.79
CA CYS A 200 11.96 -1.72 -4.70
C CYS A 200 13.20 -1.05 -5.32
N GLN A 201 14.32 -1.75 -5.25
CA GLN A 201 15.55 -1.32 -5.93
C GLN A 201 15.28 -0.98 -7.41
N SER A 202 15.87 0.09 -7.95
CA SER A 202 15.56 0.59 -9.30
C SER A 202 15.78 -0.44 -10.41
N VAL A 203 16.69 -1.38 -10.24
CA VAL A 203 16.88 -2.52 -11.17
C VAL A 203 15.68 -3.48 -11.12
N CYS A 204 15.17 -3.78 -9.92
CA CYS A 204 13.95 -4.56 -9.71
C CYS A 204 12.77 -3.84 -10.35
N PHE A 205 12.61 -2.56 -10.06
CA PHE A 205 11.47 -1.76 -10.53
C PHE A 205 11.37 -1.75 -12.06
N ARG A 206 12.49 -1.49 -12.76
CA ARG A 206 12.50 -1.50 -14.25
C ARG A 206 12.11 -2.85 -14.84
N LYS A 207 12.54 -3.96 -14.22
CA LYS A 207 12.21 -5.32 -14.69
C LYS A 207 10.74 -5.67 -14.50
N ARG A 208 10.10 -5.07 -13.49
CA ARG A 208 8.74 -5.42 -13.05
C ARG A 208 7.73 -4.29 -13.23
N ALA A 209 8.07 -3.23 -13.94
CA ALA A 209 7.22 -2.05 -14.13
C ALA A 209 5.79 -2.41 -14.58
N ALA A 210 5.64 -3.33 -15.54
CA ALA A 210 4.33 -3.76 -16.02
C ALA A 210 3.49 -4.50 -14.96
N GLU A 211 4.11 -5.15 -13.98
CA GLU A 211 3.42 -5.76 -12.86
C GLU A 211 2.95 -4.70 -11.86
N PHE A 212 3.80 -3.71 -11.57
CA PHE A 212 3.44 -2.60 -10.68
C PHE A 212 2.34 -1.73 -11.28
N ASP A 213 2.39 -1.46 -12.58
CA ASP A 213 1.30 -0.78 -13.29
C ASP A 213 -0.02 -1.57 -13.21
N LYS A 214 0.02 -2.92 -13.19
CA LYS A 214 -1.19 -3.73 -12.97
C LYS A 214 -1.70 -3.63 -11.54
N ILE A 215 -0.84 -3.63 -10.52
CA ILE A 215 -1.25 -3.45 -9.13
C ILE A 215 -1.91 -2.07 -8.99
N GLU A 216 -1.21 -1.03 -9.44
CA GLU A 216 -1.66 0.36 -9.37
C GLU A 216 -3.00 0.56 -10.09
N SER A 217 -3.18 0.03 -11.29
CA SER A 217 -4.44 0.15 -12.06
C SER A 217 -5.66 -0.45 -11.37
N THR A 218 -5.46 -1.27 -10.34
CA THR A 218 -6.55 -1.79 -9.50
C THR A 218 -6.87 -0.90 -8.31
N PHE A 219 -5.99 0.07 -7.99
CA PHE A 219 -6.19 0.99 -6.88
C PHE A 219 -7.25 2.03 -7.22
N LYS A 220 -8.35 2.01 -6.50
CA LYS A 220 -9.51 2.86 -6.80
C LYS A 220 -10.38 3.11 -5.58
N LEU A 221 -11.09 4.24 -5.64
CA LEU A 221 -12.17 4.52 -4.73
C LEU A 221 -13.45 3.78 -5.17
N LEU A 222 -14.14 3.17 -4.22
CA LEU A 222 -15.42 2.53 -4.43
C LEU A 222 -16.54 3.44 -3.92
N ARG A 223 -17.60 3.58 -4.71
CA ARG A 223 -18.84 4.21 -4.24
C ARG A 223 -19.61 3.16 -3.44
N LEU A 224 -19.89 3.45 -2.20
CA LEU A 224 -20.82 2.66 -1.42
C LEU A 224 -22.24 3.09 -1.80
N PRO A 225 -23.17 2.16 -2.05
CA PRO A 225 -24.57 2.53 -2.20
C PRO A 225 -25.03 3.22 -0.92
N GLY A 226 -25.60 4.43 -1.07
CA GLY A 226 -26.22 5.20 0.01
C GLY A 226 -27.51 4.55 0.52
#